data_c10b4d672b323673225cc296baf4a09f
#
_entry.id   c10b4d672b323673225cc296baf4a09f
#
_cell.length_a   1.000
_cell.length_b   1.000
_cell.length_c   1.000
_cell.angle_alpha   90.00
_cell.angle_beta   90.00
_cell.angle_gamma   90.00
#
_symmetry.space_group_name_H-M   'P 1'
#
loop_
_entity.id
_entity.type
_entity.pdbx_description
1 polymer ?
#
loop_
_entity_poly.entity_id
_entity_poly.type
_entity_poly.pdbx_seq_one_letter_code
_entity_poly.pdbx_strand_id
1 'polypeptide(L)'
;MKKLMLISLALVSMFTSANAQLLYKISGKDLKSPSYIVGTYHLAPVSFVNAIEGIPDALNNTEQVCGELDMEDMKKPESVQKMAVAMLLPHGKTLKSMLTEEEYTRLNKLLKDLTSADMSNPIVEAKFGNITPQALNTQLTLLMSLKHARGFDPTQSFDDYFQKFAKRNHEPVIGLETVDKQIEVLFKSIPLERQKQLLMCLVD
;
A
#
# COMPACT_ATOMS: atom_id res chain seq x y z
N MET A 1 20.74 0.44 49.79
CA MET A 1 21.25 -0.06 48.50
C MET A 1 20.46 -1.26 47.95
N LYS A 2 20.20 -2.33 48.73
CA LYS A 2 19.46 -3.52 48.26
C LYS A 2 18.02 -3.22 47.79
N LYS A 3 17.29 -2.26 48.39
CA LYS A 3 15.94 -1.86 47.95
C LYS A 3 15.93 -1.08 46.63
N LEU A 4 16.93 -0.25 46.35
CA LEU A 4 17.06 0.45 45.05
C LEU A 4 17.39 -0.52 43.94
N MET A 5 18.19 -1.54 44.21
CA MET A 5 18.58 -2.55 43.21
C MET A 5 17.41 -3.46 42.83
N LEU A 6 16.49 -3.73 43.74
CA LEU A 6 15.24 -4.46 43.46
C LEU A 6 14.24 -3.66 42.65
N ILE A 7 14.16 -2.33 42.85
CA ILE A 7 13.29 -1.46 42.09
C ILE A 7 13.82 -1.29 40.64
N SER A 8 15.12 -1.18 40.42
CA SER A 8 15.70 -1.13 39.09
C SER A 8 15.54 -2.45 38.33
N LEU A 9 15.62 -3.60 39.03
CA LEU A 9 15.39 -4.90 38.39
C LEU A 9 13.90 -5.10 37.99
N ALA A 10 12.98 -4.61 38.81
CA ALA A 10 11.53 -4.63 38.48
C ALA A 10 11.16 -3.70 37.35
N LEU A 11 11.85 -2.56 37.17
CA LEU A 11 11.66 -1.65 36.04
C LEU A 11 12.21 -2.22 34.73
N VAL A 12 13.28 -3.00 34.75
CA VAL A 12 13.84 -3.64 33.55
C VAL A 12 12.98 -4.80 33.06
N SER A 13 12.27 -5.48 33.96
CA SER A 13 11.32 -6.56 33.55
C SER A 13 9.99 -6.07 32.96
N MET A 14 9.73 -4.76 32.95
CA MET A 14 8.54 -4.18 32.26
C MET A 14 8.80 -3.84 30.78
N PHE A 15 10.00 -4.05 30.25
CA PHE A 15 10.19 -4.10 28.81
C PHE A 15 9.71 -5.47 28.29
N THR A 16 8.41 -5.72 28.41
CA THR A 16 7.78 -6.75 27.60
C THR A 16 8.01 -6.34 26.15
N SER A 17 8.69 -7.19 25.40
CA SER A 17 8.81 -7.08 23.96
C SER A 17 7.41 -6.77 23.42
N ALA A 18 7.19 -5.57 22.90
CA ALA A 18 6.00 -5.28 22.14
C ALA A 18 6.10 -6.11 20.86
N ASN A 19 5.62 -7.35 20.92
CA ASN A 19 5.43 -8.14 19.72
C ASN A 19 4.36 -7.44 18.91
N ALA A 20 4.74 -6.80 17.81
CA ALA A 20 3.80 -6.28 16.85
C ALA A 20 3.01 -7.45 16.28
N GLN A 21 1.80 -7.61 16.75
CA GLN A 21 0.91 -8.68 16.30
C GLN A 21 0.20 -8.22 15.04
N LEU A 22 0.27 -9.00 13.98
CA LEU A 22 -0.39 -8.70 12.71
C LEU A 22 -1.74 -9.42 12.56
N LEU A 23 -1.98 -10.49 13.33
CA LEU A 23 -3.23 -11.23 13.33
C LEU A 23 -3.96 -11.03 14.66
N TYR A 24 -5.20 -10.56 14.59
CA TYR A 24 -6.09 -10.39 15.74
C TYR A 24 -7.29 -11.30 15.60
N LYS A 25 -7.59 -12.09 16.64
CA LYS A 25 -8.79 -12.91 16.75
C LYS A 25 -9.85 -12.17 17.53
N ILE A 26 -11.02 -12.01 16.94
CA ILE A 26 -12.22 -11.42 17.58
C ILE A 26 -13.16 -12.55 17.95
N SER A 27 -13.43 -12.69 19.24
CA SER A 27 -14.38 -13.66 19.74
C SER A 27 -15.24 -13.03 20.83
N GLY A 28 -16.45 -13.51 21.01
CA GLY A 28 -17.37 -12.98 22.02
C GLY A 28 -18.49 -13.95 22.32
N LYS A 29 -19.24 -13.69 23.41
CA LYS A 29 -20.28 -14.58 23.91
C LYS A 29 -21.41 -14.81 22.89
N ASP A 30 -21.68 -13.80 22.04
CA ASP A 30 -22.77 -13.83 21.06
C ASP A 30 -22.29 -14.18 19.62
N LEU A 31 -21.01 -14.43 19.45
CA LEU A 31 -20.44 -14.84 18.16
C LEU A 31 -20.41 -16.37 18.07
N LYS A 32 -21.02 -16.94 17.01
CA LYS A 32 -20.99 -18.39 16.76
C LYS A 32 -19.62 -18.90 16.38
N SER A 33 -18.85 -18.07 15.66
CA SER A 33 -17.50 -18.34 15.19
C SER A 33 -16.63 -17.10 15.38
N PRO A 34 -15.32 -17.24 15.54
CA PRO A 34 -14.42 -16.09 15.61
C PRO A 34 -14.29 -15.41 14.25
N SER A 35 -14.01 -14.11 14.27
CA SER A 35 -13.53 -13.35 13.13
C SER A 35 -12.07 -13.00 13.35
N TYR A 36 -11.35 -12.68 12.25
CA TYR A 36 -9.94 -12.34 12.30
C TYR A 36 -9.68 -11.02 11.56
N ILE A 37 -8.79 -10.21 12.08
CA ILE A 37 -8.26 -9.02 11.40
C ILE A 37 -6.78 -9.24 11.18
N VAL A 38 -6.33 -9.05 9.95
CA VAL A 38 -4.92 -9.15 9.55
C VAL A 38 -4.43 -7.78 9.11
N GLY A 39 -3.33 -7.31 9.71
CA GLY A 39 -2.61 -6.15 9.20
C GLY A 39 -1.87 -6.51 7.91
N THR A 40 -2.11 -5.77 6.84
CA THR A 40 -1.47 -5.98 5.54
C THR A 40 -0.52 -4.83 5.19
N TYR A 41 0.44 -5.11 4.32
CA TYR A 41 1.35 -4.11 3.76
C TYR A 41 1.63 -4.45 2.29
N HIS A 42 1.20 -3.58 1.39
CA HIS A 42 1.26 -3.83 -0.05
C HIS A 42 2.66 -4.02 -0.63
N LEU A 43 3.70 -3.56 0.07
CA LEU A 43 5.09 -3.67 -0.37
C LEU A 43 5.85 -4.82 0.32
N ALA A 44 5.18 -5.60 1.17
CA ALA A 44 5.78 -6.77 1.79
C ALA A 44 5.75 -7.97 0.84
N PRO A 45 6.80 -8.82 0.86
CA PRO A 45 6.76 -10.09 0.15
C PRO A 45 5.60 -10.97 0.65
N VAL A 46 4.83 -11.56 -0.27
CA VAL A 46 3.69 -12.44 0.08
C VAL A 46 4.15 -13.66 0.92
N SER A 47 5.39 -14.11 0.73
CA SER A 47 5.97 -15.18 1.57
C SER A 47 5.93 -14.86 3.06
N PHE A 48 5.88 -13.57 3.43
CA PHE A 48 5.77 -13.13 4.83
C PHE A 48 4.44 -13.52 5.47
N VAL A 49 3.36 -13.69 4.69
CA VAL A 49 2.05 -14.16 5.19
C VAL A 49 2.22 -15.48 5.95
N ASN A 50 3.04 -16.40 5.42
CA ASN A 50 3.28 -17.71 6.02
C ASN A 50 4.08 -17.63 7.34
N ALA A 51 4.77 -16.53 7.58
CA ALA A 51 5.50 -16.28 8.83
C ALA A 51 4.60 -15.69 9.94
N ILE A 52 3.38 -15.28 9.63
CA ILE A 52 2.43 -14.75 10.61
C ILE A 52 1.79 -15.94 11.32
N GLU A 53 2.08 -16.10 12.61
CA GLU A 53 1.54 -17.16 13.44
C GLU A 53 0.00 -17.11 13.45
N GLY A 54 -0.64 -18.27 13.28
CA GLY A 54 -2.10 -18.42 13.32
C GLY A 54 -2.83 -18.15 12.00
N ILE A 55 -2.17 -17.67 10.94
CA ILE A 55 -2.83 -17.44 9.63
C ILE A 55 -3.44 -18.73 9.06
N PRO A 56 -2.75 -19.89 9.03
CA PRO A 56 -3.37 -21.11 8.51
C PRO A 56 -4.63 -21.51 9.27
N ASP A 57 -4.61 -21.38 10.61
CA ASP A 57 -5.78 -21.69 11.44
C ASP A 57 -6.91 -20.69 11.22
N ALA A 58 -6.60 -19.40 11.08
CA ALA A 58 -7.60 -18.38 10.76
C ALA A 58 -8.29 -18.67 9.43
N LEU A 59 -7.52 -18.95 8.39
CA LEU A 59 -8.04 -19.27 7.05
C LEU A 59 -8.92 -20.53 7.04
N ASN A 60 -8.55 -21.55 7.81
CA ASN A 60 -9.33 -22.79 7.90
C ASN A 60 -10.59 -22.66 8.76
N ASN A 61 -10.73 -21.61 9.55
CA ASN A 61 -11.85 -21.36 10.45
C ASN A 61 -12.73 -20.16 10.05
N THR A 62 -12.56 -19.65 8.84
CA THR A 62 -13.39 -18.58 8.27
C THR A 62 -14.14 -19.10 7.05
N GLU A 63 -15.26 -18.45 6.74
CA GLU A 63 -16.15 -18.80 5.64
C GLU A 63 -16.22 -17.69 4.57
N GLN A 64 -15.49 -16.61 4.75
CA GLN A 64 -15.42 -15.49 3.82
C GLN A 64 -14.17 -14.64 4.07
N VAL A 65 -13.76 -13.89 3.05
CA VAL A 65 -12.70 -12.90 3.13
C VAL A 65 -13.26 -11.52 2.81
N CYS A 66 -12.99 -10.56 3.69
CA CYS A 66 -13.25 -9.14 3.45
C CYS A 66 -11.91 -8.44 3.20
N GLY A 67 -11.73 -7.86 2.02
CA GLY A 67 -10.59 -7.00 1.68
C GLY A 67 -11.01 -5.54 1.57
N GLU A 68 -10.06 -4.64 1.42
CA GLU A 68 -10.34 -3.23 1.12
C GLU A 68 -11.17 -3.11 -0.17
N LEU A 69 -10.78 -3.83 -1.19
CA LEU A 69 -11.50 -3.98 -2.46
C LEU A 69 -11.63 -5.46 -2.83
N ASP A 70 -12.64 -5.82 -3.59
CA ASP A 70 -12.58 -7.06 -4.37
C ASP A 70 -11.59 -6.85 -5.53
N MET A 71 -10.50 -7.63 -5.54
CA MET A 71 -9.45 -7.53 -6.56
C MET A 71 -9.95 -7.86 -7.97
N GLU A 72 -11.07 -8.59 -8.12
CA GLU A 72 -11.67 -8.80 -9.42
C GLU A 72 -12.38 -7.54 -9.95
N ASP A 73 -12.96 -6.74 -9.06
CA ASP A 73 -13.54 -5.45 -9.45
C ASP A 73 -12.47 -4.49 -9.98
N MET A 74 -11.26 -4.53 -9.41
CA MET A 74 -10.12 -3.75 -9.92
C MET A 74 -9.66 -4.16 -11.32
N LYS A 75 -9.87 -5.41 -11.71
CA LYS A 75 -9.45 -5.95 -13.02
C LYS A 75 -10.48 -5.70 -14.13
N LYS A 76 -11.69 -5.26 -13.81
CA LYS A 76 -12.71 -4.94 -14.80
C LYS A 76 -12.24 -3.81 -15.72
N PRO A 77 -12.47 -3.90 -17.04
CA PRO A 77 -12.03 -2.86 -17.99
C PRO A 77 -12.48 -1.46 -17.63
N GLU A 78 -13.72 -1.30 -17.14
CA GLU A 78 -14.25 -0.02 -16.70
C GLU A 78 -13.51 0.53 -15.46
N SER A 79 -13.12 -0.32 -14.53
CA SER A 79 -12.36 0.07 -13.34
C SER A 79 -10.94 0.50 -13.70
N VAL A 80 -10.29 -0.24 -14.57
CA VAL A 80 -8.95 0.09 -15.10
C VAL A 80 -8.99 1.44 -15.82
N GLN A 81 -10.00 1.67 -16.67
CA GLN A 81 -10.17 2.93 -17.38
C GLN A 81 -10.43 4.10 -16.43
N LYS A 82 -11.34 3.94 -15.45
CA LYS A 82 -11.63 4.97 -14.44
C LYS A 82 -10.37 5.35 -13.65
N MET A 83 -9.60 4.35 -13.22
CA MET A 83 -8.35 4.56 -12.50
C MET A 83 -7.34 5.31 -13.36
N ALA A 84 -7.14 4.89 -14.60
CA ALA A 84 -6.22 5.55 -15.53
C ALA A 84 -6.59 7.03 -15.76
N VAL A 85 -7.88 7.33 -15.96
CA VAL A 85 -8.36 8.72 -16.11
C VAL A 85 -8.15 9.53 -14.82
N ALA A 86 -8.41 8.94 -13.65
CA ALA A 86 -8.25 9.63 -12.37
C ALA A 86 -6.79 9.97 -12.04
N MET A 87 -5.85 9.24 -12.60
CA MET A 87 -4.42 9.50 -12.46
C MET A 87 -3.92 10.66 -13.34
N LEU A 88 -4.70 11.14 -14.31
CA LEU A 88 -4.26 12.21 -15.21
C LEU A 88 -4.44 13.60 -14.60
N LEU A 89 -3.52 14.47 -14.90
CA LEU A 89 -3.65 15.89 -14.62
C LEU A 89 -4.81 16.50 -15.43
N PRO A 90 -5.48 17.53 -14.92
CA PRO A 90 -6.46 18.29 -15.69
C PRO A 90 -5.87 18.80 -17.01
N HIS A 91 -6.74 18.93 -18.02
CA HIS A 91 -6.32 19.37 -19.36
C HIS A 91 -5.49 20.65 -19.34
N GLY A 92 -4.38 20.65 -20.07
CA GLY A 92 -3.44 21.76 -20.15
C GLY A 92 -2.41 21.84 -19.01
N LYS A 93 -2.44 20.94 -18.02
CA LYS A 93 -1.42 20.85 -16.96
C LYS A 93 -0.47 19.70 -17.20
N THR A 94 0.80 19.92 -16.85
CA THR A 94 1.84 18.89 -16.82
C THR A 94 2.60 18.99 -15.50
N LEU A 95 3.33 17.96 -15.11
CA LEU A 95 4.20 18.03 -13.94
C LEU A 95 5.21 19.16 -14.08
N LYS A 96 5.77 19.37 -15.27
CA LYS A 96 6.69 20.49 -15.54
C LYS A 96 6.04 21.86 -15.30
N SER A 97 4.76 22.01 -15.60
CA SER A 97 4.06 23.29 -15.36
C SER A 97 3.70 23.53 -13.89
N MET A 98 3.73 22.49 -13.06
CA MET A 98 3.39 22.54 -11.64
C MET A 98 4.59 22.68 -10.72
N LEU A 99 5.76 22.23 -11.15
CA LEU A 99 7.00 22.21 -10.38
C LEU A 99 7.86 23.45 -10.71
N THR A 100 8.62 23.94 -9.74
CA THR A 100 9.70 24.88 -10.01
C THR A 100 10.84 24.17 -10.76
N GLU A 101 11.74 24.91 -11.37
CA GLU A 101 12.92 24.35 -12.06
C GLU A 101 13.78 23.49 -11.10
N GLU A 102 13.92 23.91 -9.85
CA GLU A 102 14.65 23.15 -8.83
C GLU A 102 13.95 21.85 -8.46
N GLU A 103 12.63 21.89 -8.20
CA GLU A 103 11.82 20.73 -7.92
C GLU A 103 11.86 19.73 -9.08
N TYR A 104 11.71 20.23 -10.31
CA TYR A 104 11.76 19.41 -11.52
C TYR A 104 13.13 18.77 -11.73
N THR A 105 14.22 19.48 -11.41
CA THR A 105 15.58 18.95 -11.47
C THR A 105 15.80 17.81 -10.47
N ARG A 106 15.32 17.98 -9.23
CA ARG A 106 15.40 16.92 -8.21
C ARG A 106 14.60 15.68 -8.60
N LEU A 107 13.37 15.88 -9.10
CA LEU A 107 12.54 14.79 -9.61
C LEU A 107 13.24 14.02 -10.74
N ASN A 108 13.82 14.72 -11.69
CA ASN A 108 14.56 14.12 -12.81
C ASN A 108 15.78 13.32 -12.34
N LYS A 109 16.48 13.80 -11.33
CA LYS A 109 17.58 13.06 -10.70
C LYS A 109 17.09 11.75 -10.11
N LEU A 110 16.01 11.77 -9.32
CA LEU A 110 15.45 10.55 -8.75
C LEU A 110 14.95 9.57 -9.82
N LEU A 111 14.25 10.06 -10.84
CA LEU A 111 13.81 9.23 -11.98
C LEU A 111 14.99 8.55 -12.67
N LYS A 112 16.06 9.30 -12.94
CA LYS A 112 17.28 8.79 -13.56
C LYS A 112 17.94 7.71 -12.70
N ASP A 113 17.98 7.91 -11.38
CA ASP A 113 18.52 6.94 -10.43
C ASP A 113 17.68 5.66 -10.38
N LEU A 114 16.36 5.76 -10.52
CA LEU A 114 15.45 4.61 -10.45
C LEU A 114 15.30 3.87 -11.80
N THR A 115 15.31 4.58 -12.92
CA THR A 115 14.95 4.03 -14.24
C THR A 115 16.05 4.14 -15.29
N SER A 116 17.19 4.75 -14.96
CA SER A 116 18.29 5.10 -15.86
C SER A 116 17.95 6.18 -16.92
N ALA A 117 16.76 6.80 -16.83
CA ALA A 117 16.30 7.87 -17.71
C ALA A 117 15.49 8.91 -16.91
N ASP A 118 15.35 10.11 -17.44
CA ASP A 118 14.57 11.20 -16.85
C ASP A 118 13.51 11.72 -17.84
N MET A 119 12.79 12.79 -17.49
CA MET A 119 11.73 13.39 -18.31
C MET A 119 12.22 13.99 -19.65
N SER A 120 13.53 14.04 -19.91
CA SER A 120 14.05 14.39 -21.25
C SER A 120 13.90 13.22 -22.23
N ASN A 121 13.72 12.01 -21.74
CA ASN A 121 13.42 10.84 -22.55
C ASN A 121 11.91 10.84 -22.89
N PRO A 122 11.53 10.79 -24.19
CA PRO A 122 10.14 10.84 -24.61
C PRO A 122 9.25 9.73 -24.02
N ILE A 123 9.79 8.55 -23.75
CA ILE A 123 9.04 7.43 -23.15
C ILE A 123 8.73 7.73 -21.67
N VAL A 124 9.69 8.27 -20.93
CA VAL A 124 9.53 8.66 -19.53
C VAL A 124 8.55 9.83 -19.42
N GLU A 125 8.69 10.82 -20.28
CA GLU A 125 7.81 11.97 -20.35
C GLU A 125 6.37 11.56 -20.70
N ALA A 126 6.19 10.72 -21.72
CA ALA A 126 4.86 10.20 -22.09
C ALA A 126 4.20 9.39 -20.94
N LYS A 127 5.00 8.67 -20.14
CA LYS A 127 4.50 7.85 -19.03
C LYS A 127 4.17 8.68 -17.79
N PHE A 128 4.98 9.68 -17.45
CA PHE A 128 4.89 10.37 -16.17
C PHE A 128 4.56 11.86 -16.27
N GLY A 129 4.76 12.50 -17.43
CA GLY A 129 4.66 13.96 -17.58
C GLY A 129 3.27 14.53 -17.32
N ASN A 130 2.21 13.74 -17.57
CA ASN A 130 0.82 14.19 -17.51
C ASN A 130 0.00 13.51 -16.39
N ILE A 131 0.64 12.80 -15.46
CA ILE A 131 -0.07 12.19 -14.32
C ILE A 131 -0.04 13.12 -13.11
N THR A 132 -1.01 12.94 -12.21
CA THR A 132 -1.08 13.73 -10.96
C THR A 132 0.15 13.47 -10.09
N PRO A 133 0.56 14.44 -9.26
CA PRO A 133 1.67 14.23 -8.32
C PRO A 133 1.46 13.03 -7.39
N GLN A 134 0.21 12.76 -7.00
CA GLN A 134 -0.12 11.58 -6.19
C GLN A 134 0.10 10.27 -6.97
N ALA A 135 -0.32 10.23 -8.23
CA ALA A 135 -0.07 9.05 -9.07
C ALA A 135 1.42 8.81 -9.29
N LEU A 136 2.21 9.88 -9.51
CA LEU A 136 3.66 9.77 -9.61
C LEU A 136 4.29 9.32 -8.29
N ASN A 137 3.85 9.86 -7.16
CA ASN A 137 4.32 9.43 -5.84
C ASN A 137 4.16 7.92 -5.66
N THR A 138 2.97 7.38 -6.00
CA THR A 138 2.71 5.92 -5.96
C THR A 138 3.65 5.15 -6.89
N GLN A 139 3.87 5.63 -8.12
CA GLN A 139 4.78 4.97 -9.07
C GLN A 139 6.24 5.00 -8.61
N LEU A 140 6.70 6.13 -8.06
CA LEU A 140 8.07 6.23 -7.52
C LEU A 140 8.26 5.30 -6.31
N THR A 141 7.29 5.24 -5.41
CA THR A 141 7.32 4.32 -4.26
C THR A 141 7.42 2.87 -4.72
N LEU A 142 6.67 2.49 -5.76
CA LEU A 142 6.75 1.15 -6.36
C LEU A 142 8.13 0.89 -6.96
N LEU A 143 8.68 1.83 -7.74
CA LEU A 143 10.02 1.71 -8.35
C LEU A 143 11.13 1.62 -7.28
N MET A 144 11.04 2.40 -6.22
CA MET A 144 11.96 2.32 -5.08
C MET A 144 11.88 0.96 -4.39
N SER A 145 10.68 0.43 -4.22
CA SER A 145 10.46 -0.89 -3.62
C SER A 145 11.02 -2.01 -4.50
N LEU A 146 10.81 -1.95 -5.81
CA LEU A 146 11.40 -2.89 -6.77
C LEU A 146 12.94 -2.87 -6.74
N LYS A 147 13.52 -1.70 -6.55
CA LYS A 147 14.99 -1.53 -6.51
C LYS A 147 15.61 -1.97 -5.18
N HIS A 148 14.92 -1.76 -4.06
CA HIS A 148 15.52 -1.86 -2.73
C HIS A 148 14.90 -2.92 -1.82
N ALA A 149 13.62 -3.29 -2.01
CA ALA A 149 12.95 -4.27 -1.17
C ALA A 149 13.22 -5.69 -1.66
N ARG A 150 13.95 -6.47 -0.86
CA ARG A 150 14.25 -7.87 -1.17
C ARG A 150 12.96 -8.71 -1.17
N GLY A 151 12.75 -9.46 -2.25
CA GLY A 151 11.62 -10.39 -2.38
C GLY A 151 10.29 -9.72 -2.65
N PHE A 152 10.23 -8.40 -2.86
CA PHE A 152 9.03 -7.72 -3.29
C PHE A 152 8.68 -8.11 -4.74
N ASP A 153 7.44 -8.55 -4.95
CA ASP A 153 6.86 -8.87 -6.25
C ASP A 153 5.56 -8.07 -6.43
N PRO A 154 5.52 -7.10 -7.34
CA PRO A 154 4.34 -6.24 -7.55
C PRO A 154 3.15 -6.99 -8.15
N THR A 155 3.33 -8.21 -8.62
CA THR A 155 2.24 -9.06 -9.13
C THR A 155 1.53 -9.84 -8.03
N GLN A 156 2.01 -9.75 -6.80
CA GLN A 156 1.49 -10.46 -5.64
C GLN A 156 1.29 -9.49 -4.48
N SER A 157 0.14 -9.56 -3.83
CA SER A 157 -0.15 -8.79 -2.62
C SER A 157 -0.79 -9.68 -1.56
N PHE A 158 -0.80 -9.21 -0.31
CA PHE A 158 -1.49 -9.89 0.79
C PHE A 158 -2.99 -10.03 0.48
N ASP A 159 -3.61 -8.96 -0.02
CA ASP A 159 -5.03 -8.95 -0.38
C ASP A 159 -5.34 -10.00 -1.43
N ASP A 160 -4.54 -10.07 -2.50
CA ASP A 160 -4.70 -11.06 -3.57
C ASP A 160 -4.47 -12.50 -3.04
N TYR A 161 -3.53 -12.69 -2.10
CA TYR A 161 -3.29 -13.98 -1.46
C TYR A 161 -4.53 -14.48 -0.71
N PHE A 162 -5.11 -13.66 0.16
CA PHE A 162 -6.29 -14.03 0.94
C PHE A 162 -7.52 -14.25 0.06
N GLN A 163 -7.74 -13.37 -0.91
CA GLN A 163 -8.87 -13.49 -1.82
C GLN A 163 -8.74 -14.71 -2.75
N LYS A 164 -7.55 -15.02 -3.22
CA LYS A 164 -7.30 -16.26 -3.97
C LYS A 164 -7.52 -17.52 -3.13
N PHE A 165 -7.18 -17.46 -1.83
CA PHE A 165 -7.49 -18.56 -0.91
C PHE A 165 -9.00 -18.78 -0.81
N ALA A 166 -9.77 -17.73 -0.51
CA ALA A 166 -11.23 -17.81 -0.44
C ALA A 166 -11.85 -18.37 -1.74
N LYS A 167 -11.43 -17.85 -2.89
CA LYS A 167 -11.94 -18.31 -4.19
C LYS A 167 -11.65 -19.79 -4.45
N ARG A 168 -10.48 -20.31 -4.08
CA ARG A 168 -10.15 -21.74 -4.22
C ARG A 168 -11.04 -22.63 -3.34
N ASN A 169 -11.47 -22.09 -2.20
CA ASN A 169 -12.36 -22.78 -1.27
C ASN A 169 -13.86 -22.50 -1.53
N HIS A 170 -14.18 -21.79 -2.62
CA HIS A 170 -15.55 -21.37 -2.95
C HIS A 170 -16.20 -20.48 -1.87
N GLU A 171 -15.40 -19.73 -1.15
CA GLU A 171 -15.83 -18.78 -0.12
C GLU A 171 -16.09 -17.40 -0.76
N PRO A 172 -17.07 -16.64 -0.24
CA PRO A 172 -17.34 -15.28 -0.68
C PRO A 172 -16.15 -14.35 -0.45
N VAL A 173 -15.91 -13.43 -1.39
CA VAL A 173 -15.02 -12.29 -1.24
C VAL A 173 -15.86 -11.02 -1.21
N ILE A 174 -15.60 -10.14 -0.26
CA ILE A 174 -16.32 -8.88 -0.07
C ILE A 174 -15.31 -7.74 -0.05
N GLY A 175 -15.54 -6.70 -0.87
CA GLY A 175 -14.85 -5.42 -0.77
C GLY A 175 -15.54 -4.52 0.25
N LEU A 176 -14.77 -3.95 1.19
CA LEU A 176 -15.28 -2.95 2.15
C LEU A 176 -15.53 -1.61 1.48
N GLU A 177 -14.81 -1.32 0.40
CA GLU A 177 -14.94 -0.13 -0.41
C GLU A 177 -15.19 -0.48 -1.88
N THR A 178 -15.56 0.52 -2.65
CA THR A 178 -15.70 0.41 -4.11
C THR A 178 -14.48 1.04 -4.81
N VAL A 179 -14.26 0.68 -6.08
CA VAL A 179 -13.23 1.30 -6.92
C VAL A 179 -13.43 2.82 -7.02
N ASP A 180 -14.69 3.28 -7.15
CA ASP A 180 -15.00 4.71 -7.19
C ASP A 180 -14.63 5.43 -5.88
N LYS A 181 -14.84 4.77 -4.73
CA LYS A 181 -14.43 5.30 -3.42
C LYS A 181 -12.92 5.41 -3.29
N GLN A 182 -12.19 4.40 -3.73
CA GLN A 182 -10.72 4.41 -3.76
C GLN A 182 -10.19 5.55 -4.66
N ILE A 183 -10.76 5.72 -5.85
CA ILE A 183 -10.41 6.82 -6.75
C ILE A 183 -10.64 8.18 -6.08
N GLU A 184 -11.78 8.35 -5.40
CA GLU A 184 -12.09 9.58 -4.66
C GLU A 184 -11.03 9.87 -3.61
N VAL A 185 -10.74 8.88 -2.76
CA VAL A 185 -9.80 9.04 -1.63
C VAL A 185 -8.38 9.26 -2.12
N LEU A 186 -7.90 8.46 -3.05
CA LEU A 186 -6.49 8.48 -3.47
C LEU A 186 -6.15 9.67 -4.38
N PHE A 187 -7.05 10.06 -5.28
CA PHE A 187 -6.71 11.01 -6.35
C PHE A 187 -7.49 12.32 -6.32
N LYS A 188 -8.66 12.38 -5.65
CA LYS A 188 -9.53 13.56 -5.68
C LYS A 188 -9.67 14.28 -4.35
N SER A 189 -9.50 13.59 -3.22
CA SER A 189 -9.68 14.17 -1.88
C SER A 189 -8.59 15.17 -1.49
N ILE A 190 -7.41 15.06 -2.10
CA ILE A 190 -6.26 15.92 -1.81
C ILE A 190 -6.06 16.92 -2.94
N PRO A 191 -6.05 18.25 -2.67
CA PRO A 191 -5.77 19.26 -3.69
C PRO A 191 -4.40 19.04 -4.36
N LEU A 192 -4.30 19.36 -5.67
CA LEU A 192 -3.07 19.15 -6.46
C LEU A 192 -1.83 19.79 -5.84
N GLU A 193 -1.98 20.96 -5.24
CA GLU A 193 -0.85 21.64 -4.55
C GLU A 193 -0.35 20.81 -3.36
N ARG A 194 -1.26 20.22 -2.59
CA ARG A 194 -0.86 19.32 -1.50
C ARG A 194 -0.26 18.02 -2.00
N GLN A 195 -0.79 17.47 -3.09
CA GLN A 195 -0.18 16.30 -3.74
C GLN A 195 1.25 16.59 -4.20
N LYS A 196 1.50 17.81 -4.76
CA LYS A 196 2.84 18.27 -5.14
C LYS A 196 3.79 18.30 -3.93
N GLN A 197 3.35 18.88 -2.81
CA GLN A 197 4.14 18.93 -1.59
C GLN A 197 4.52 17.51 -1.10
N LEU A 198 3.57 16.58 -1.11
CA LEU A 198 3.82 15.18 -0.72
C LEU A 198 4.79 14.47 -1.67
N LEU A 199 4.66 14.71 -2.99
CA LEU A 199 5.61 14.21 -3.96
C LEU A 199 7.02 14.72 -3.69
N MET A 200 7.17 16.03 -3.41
CA MET A 200 8.49 16.60 -3.15
C MET A 200 9.10 16.09 -1.83
N CYS A 201 8.29 15.80 -0.81
CA CYS A 201 8.77 15.11 0.40
C CYS A 201 9.32 13.70 0.12
N LEU A 202 8.84 13.02 -0.92
CA LEU A 202 9.41 11.73 -1.33
C LEU A 202 10.69 11.89 -2.15
N VAL A 203 10.79 12.98 -2.92
CA VAL A 203 11.93 13.26 -3.82
C VAL A 203 13.16 13.75 -3.04
N ASP A 204 12.96 14.46 -1.93
CA ASP A 204 14.00 15.03 -1.06
C ASP A 204 14.57 14.03 -0.07
#